data_60b84b881081475cc7cc7a33ef801a1f
#
_entry.id   60b84b881081475cc7cc7a33ef801a1f
#
_cell.length_a   1.000
_cell.length_b   1.000
_cell.length_c   1.000
_cell.angle_alpha   90.00
_cell.angle_beta   90.00
_cell.angle_gamma   90.00
#
_symmetry.space_group_name_H-M   'P 1'
#
loop_
_entity.id
_entity.type
_entity.pdbx_description
1 polymer ?
#
loop_
_entity_poly.entity_id
_entity_poly.type
_entity_poly.pdbx_seq_one_letter_code
_entity_poly.pdbx_strand_id
1 'polypeptide(L)'
;MGLWRESEALSLYVIVHKGVSSMKFIIIGKNIEVTPGLKSAVEEKLGKLERYFNPDTEVHVTLSVEKESQKIEVTIPVKGNIIRSEQVSNDMYVSIDLVEEIIERQLKKYKKKLTNHKQNVAYFKQDYIEKDFMDDDEIKIIRTKKFDIKPMYPEDACVQMELLGHNFFVFNNAETESICVVYKRKGNTYGLIEPEA
;
A
#
# COMPACT_ATOMS: atom_id res chain seq x y z
N MET A 1 21.87 29.37 26.32
CA MET A 1 22.61 28.27 25.71
C MET A 1 21.58 27.25 25.29
N GLY A 2 21.04 27.44 24.10
CA GLY A 2 19.89 26.68 23.58
C GLY A 2 20.38 25.60 22.62
N LEU A 3 20.12 24.37 22.98
CA LEU A 3 20.31 23.20 22.11
C LEU A 3 19.18 23.16 21.07
N TRP A 4 19.49 23.56 19.86
CA TRP A 4 18.66 23.27 18.69
C TRP A 4 18.85 21.78 18.35
N ARG A 5 17.79 20.99 18.52
CA ARG A 5 17.74 19.66 17.93
C ARG A 5 17.78 19.83 16.41
N GLU A 6 18.82 19.30 15.78
CA GLU A 6 18.86 19.07 14.35
C GLU A 6 17.70 18.15 13.99
N SER A 7 16.68 18.72 13.36
CA SER A 7 15.66 17.97 12.67
C SER A 7 16.35 17.28 11.50
N GLU A 8 16.26 15.95 11.44
CA GLU A 8 16.66 15.13 10.30
C GLU A 8 16.09 15.74 9.02
N ALA A 9 16.96 16.33 8.23
CA ALA A 9 16.64 16.85 6.92
C ALA A 9 16.31 15.67 6.00
N LEU A 10 15.03 15.33 5.90
CA LEU A 10 14.50 14.48 4.85
C LEU A 10 14.85 15.16 3.51
N SER A 11 15.87 14.65 2.83
CA SER A 11 16.18 15.07 1.46
C SER A 11 15.04 14.65 0.54
N LEU A 12 14.05 15.53 0.41
CA LEU A 12 12.89 15.34 -0.43
C LEU A 12 13.25 15.70 -1.86
N TYR A 13 13.78 14.76 -2.63
CA TYR A 13 13.93 14.92 -4.09
C TYR A 13 12.63 14.47 -4.77
N VAL A 14 11.76 15.42 -5.06
CA VAL A 14 10.58 15.20 -5.92
C VAL A 14 11.02 15.34 -7.36
N ILE A 15 11.14 14.25 -8.08
CA ILE A 15 11.41 14.27 -9.52
C ILE A 15 10.11 13.86 -10.24
N VAL A 16 9.41 14.85 -10.77
CA VAL A 16 8.28 14.62 -11.69
C VAL A 16 8.85 14.53 -13.11
N HIS A 17 8.78 13.37 -13.73
CA HIS A 17 9.16 13.22 -15.13
C HIS A 17 8.06 12.56 -15.95
N LYS A 18 7.81 13.13 -17.15
CA LYS A 18 7.24 12.39 -18.28
C LYS A 18 8.38 11.59 -18.91
N GLY A 19 8.50 10.32 -18.55
CA GLY A 19 9.37 9.36 -19.20
C GLY A 19 8.75 8.85 -20.51
N VAL A 20 9.29 7.75 -21.03
CA VAL A 20 8.73 7.00 -22.18
C VAL A 20 7.33 6.45 -21.86
N SER A 21 6.99 6.30 -20.60
CA SER A 21 5.68 5.88 -20.07
C SER A 21 4.71 7.06 -19.97
N SER A 22 3.42 6.81 -20.22
CA SER A 22 2.35 7.78 -20.01
C SER A 22 2.04 8.00 -18.53
N MET A 23 2.58 7.19 -17.61
CA MET A 23 2.47 7.35 -16.17
C MET A 23 3.46 8.38 -15.64
N LYS A 24 3.09 9.03 -14.54
CA LYS A 24 3.94 10.01 -13.83
C LYS A 24 4.55 9.34 -12.60
N PHE A 25 5.88 9.29 -12.54
CA PHE A 25 6.59 8.75 -11.39
C PHE A 25 7.04 9.86 -10.44
N ILE A 26 6.70 9.71 -9.16
CA ILE A 26 7.16 10.55 -8.06
C ILE A 26 8.06 9.66 -7.21
N ILE A 27 9.39 9.83 -7.33
CA ILE A 27 10.37 8.97 -6.66
C ILE A 27 11.04 9.74 -5.54
N ILE A 28 11.00 9.18 -4.33
CA ILE A 28 11.55 9.78 -3.11
C ILE A 28 12.57 8.80 -2.50
N GLY A 29 13.74 9.31 -2.11
CA GLY A 29 14.75 8.57 -1.35
C GLY A 29 14.68 8.91 0.14
N LYS A 30 14.70 7.89 1.00
CA LYS A 30 14.87 8.01 2.45
C LYS A 30 16.16 7.30 2.85
N ASN A 31 17.13 8.04 3.38
CA ASN A 31 18.49 7.55 3.69
C ASN A 31 19.22 6.95 2.48
N ILE A 32 18.84 7.34 1.27
CA ILE A 32 19.48 6.96 0.01
C ILE A 32 19.30 8.09 -1.00
N GLU A 33 20.33 8.35 -1.79
CA GLU A 33 20.23 9.23 -2.96
C GLU A 33 19.59 8.48 -4.12
N VAL A 34 18.60 9.09 -4.77
CA VAL A 34 17.97 8.55 -5.97
C VAL A 34 18.88 8.81 -7.18
N THR A 35 19.78 7.88 -7.45
CA THR A 35 20.70 7.97 -8.59
C THR A 35 19.96 7.86 -9.93
N PRO A 36 20.53 8.38 -11.04
CA PRO A 36 19.96 8.20 -12.37
C PRO A 36 19.72 6.73 -12.75
N GLY A 37 20.59 5.82 -12.27
CA GLY A 37 20.44 4.37 -12.48
C GLY A 37 19.22 3.80 -11.79
N LEU A 38 19.02 4.13 -10.50
CA LEU A 38 17.84 3.71 -9.74
C LEU A 38 16.55 4.27 -10.34
N LYS A 39 16.57 5.54 -10.76
CA LYS A 39 15.44 6.17 -11.42
C LYS A 39 15.08 5.42 -12.70
N SER A 40 16.06 5.18 -13.59
CA SER A 40 15.83 4.44 -14.84
C SER A 40 15.31 3.04 -14.59
N ALA A 41 15.82 2.33 -13.59
CA ALA A 41 15.34 1.01 -13.23
C ALA A 41 13.87 1.02 -12.77
N VAL A 42 13.49 1.98 -11.93
CA VAL A 42 12.10 2.16 -11.49
C VAL A 42 11.18 2.45 -12.68
N GLU A 43 11.55 3.42 -13.53
CA GLU A 43 10.77 3.81 -14.71
C GLU A 43 10.64 2.67 -15.73
N GLU A 44 11.70 1.92 -15.97
CA GLU A 44 11.70 0.78 -16.91
C GLU A 44 10.82 -0.38 -16.39
N LYS A 45 11.00 -0.75 -15.11
CA LYS A 45 10.29 -1.91 -14.55
C LYS A 45 8.83 -1.59 -14.28
N LEU A 46 8.54 -0.52 -13.57
CA LEU A 46 7.15 -0.14 -13.26
C LEU A 46 6.42 0.46 -14.47
N GLY A 47 7.15 0.98 -15.46
CA GLY A 47 6.58 1.43 -16.73
C GLY A 47 5.82 0.35 -17.48
N LYS A 48 6.18 -0.93 -17.32
CA LYS A 48 5.46 -2.07 -17.89
C LYS A 48 4.02 -2.18 -17.40
N LEU A 49 3.74 -1.62 -16.21
CA LEU A 49 2.40 -1.59 -15.63
C LEU A 49 1.46 -0.59 -16.32
N GLU A 50 1.98 0.30 -17.18
CA GLU A 50 1.21 1.28 -17.96
C GLU A 50 0.03 0.66 -18.72
N ARG A 51 0.18 -0.58 -19.18
CA ARG A 51 -0.86 -1.33 -19.87
C ARG A 51 -2.13 -1.53 -19.02
N TYR A 52 -2.03 -1.42 -17.70
CA TYR A 52 -3.17 -1.58 -16.77
C TYR A 52 -3.85 -0.27 -16.43
N PHE A 53 -3.19 0.88 -16.64
CA PHE A 53 -3.64 2.19 -16.16
C PHE A 53 -3.96 3.16 -17.29
N ASN A 54 -4.75 4.17 -16.95
CA ASN A 54 -4.98 5.29 -17.85
C ASN A 54 -3.73 6.19 -17.91
N PRO A 55 -3.55 6.93 -19.02
CA PRO A 55 -2.51 7.96 -19.12
C PRO A 55 -2.59 8.93 -17.92
N ASP A 56 -1.43 9.49 -17.54
CA ASP A 56 -1.28 10.42 -16.42
C ASP A 56 -1.52 9.82 -15.02
N THR A 57 -1.64 8.50 -14.87
CA THR A 57 -1.69 7.87 -13.55
C THR A 57 -0.40 8.15 -12.78
N GLU A 58 -0.54 8.64 -11.56
CA GLU A 58 0.60 8.93 -10.68
C GLU A 58 1.05 7.67 -9.94
N VAL A 59 2.37 7.44 -9.91
CA VAL A 59 3.00 6.34 -9.20
C VAL A 59 3.97 6.91 -8.17
N HIS A 60 3.65 6.76 -6.91
CA HIS A 60 4.51 7.20 -5.81
C HIS A 60 5.44 6.06 -5.41
N VAL A 61 6.74 6.32 -5.49
CA VAL A 61 7.79 5.35 -5.17
C VAL A 61 8.66 5.91 -4.05
N THR A 62 8.79 5.18 -2.97
CA THR A 62 9.74 5.51 -1.90
C THR A 62 10.81 4.43 -1.83
N LEU A 63 12.07 4.84 -2.05
CA LEU A 63 13.25 4.01 -1.86
C LEU A 63 13.85 4.32 -0.50
N SER A 64 14.15 3.32 0.30
CA SER A 64 14.76 3.53 1.62
C SER A 64 15.82 2.48 1.94
N VAL A 65 16.84 2.88 2.68
CA VAL A 65 17.90 2.00 3.16
C VAL A 65 17.97 2.08 4.67
N GLU A 66 17.85 0.93 5.33
CA GLU A 66 18.02 0.77 6.76
C GLU A 66 19.03 -0.35 7.01
N LYS A 67 20.24 0.01 7.42
CA LYS A 67 21.38 -0.93 7.56
C LYS A 67 21.64 -1.66 6.23
N GLU A 68 21.45 -2.99 6.20
CA GLU A 68 21.61 -3.82 5.00
C GLU A 68 20.31 -4.02 4.22
N SER A 69 19.19 -3.53 4.74
CA SER A 69 17.88 -3.71 4.14
C SER A 69 17.59 -2.57 3.18
N GLN A 70 17.38 -2.89 1.91
CA GLN A 70 17.00 -1.96 0.85
C GLN A 70 15.52 -2.18 0.51
N LYS A 71 14.72 -1.17 0.81
CA LYS A 71 13.27 -1.25 0.72
C LYS A 71 12.74 -0.33 -0.36
N ILE A 72 11.83 -0.86 -1.16
CA ILE A 72 10.97 -0.09 -2.06
C ILE A 72 9.52 -0.17 -1.60
N GLU A 73 8.86 0.96 -1.57
CA GLU A 73 7.42 1.08 -1.38
C GLU A 73 6.82 1.77 -2.61
N VAL A 74 5.80 1.15 -3.19
CA VAL A 74 5.09 1.69 -4.34
C VAL A 74 3.63 1.87 -3.98
N THR A 75 3.11 3.07 -4.22
CA THR A 75 1.70 3.42 -4.01
C THR A 75 1.13 4.01 -5.29
N ILE A 76 0.06 3.42 -5.80
CA ILE A 76 -0.64 3.85 -7.00
C ILE A 76 -2.08 4.18 -6.59
N PRO A 77 -2.44 5.47 -6.44
CA PRO A 77 -3.82 5.86 -6.16
C PRO A 77 -4.68 5.64 -7.41
N VAL A 78 -5.72 4.84 -7.26
CA VAL A 78 -6.74 4.61 -8.29
C VAL A 78 -8.06 5.07 -7.70
N LYS A 79 -8.90 5.76 -8.47
CA LYS A 79 -10.12 6.35 -7.91
C LYS A 79 -10.95 5.35 -7.11
N GLY A 80 -11.10 5.63 -5.81
CA GLY A 80 -11.80 4.78 -4.85
C GLY A 80 -10.98 3.64 -4.25
N ASN A 81 -9.70 3.46 -4.68
CA ASN A 81 -8.82 2.41 -4.18
C ASN A 81 -7.36 2.86 -4.18
N ILE A 82 -6.54 2.18 -3.42
CA ILE A 82 -5.08 2.36 -3.40
C ILE A 82 -4.44 1.00 -3.61
N ILE A 83 -3.55 0.91 -4.60
CA ILE A 83 -2.67 -0.24 -4.77
C ILE A 83 -1.35 0.09 -4.08
N ARG A 84 -0.97 -0.71 -3.11
CA ARG A 84 0.28 -0.53 -2.37
C ARG A 84 1.02 -1.85 -2.25
N SER A 85 2.33 -1.80 -2.47
CA SER A 85 3.22 -2.93 -2.25
C SER A 85 4.54 -2.44 -1.67
N GLU A 86 5.10 -3.23 -0.77
CA GLU A 86 6.40 -2.99 -0.14
C GLU A 86 7.25 -4.25 -0.31
N GLN A 87 8.50 -4.09 -0.75
CA GLN A 87 9.47 -5.17 -0.86
C GLN A 87 10.80 -4.76 -0.27
N VAL A 88 11.46 -5.73 0.35
CA VAL A 88 12.74 -5.56 1.03
C VAL A 88 13.68 -6.65 0.57
N SER A 89 14.91 -6.27 0.21
CA SER A 89 16.00 -7.18 -0.07
C SER A 89 17.34 -6.56 0.37
N ASN A 90 18.44 -7.22 0.06
CA ASN A 90 19.79 -6.67 0.24
C ASN A 90 20.28 -5.86 -0.97
N ASP A 91 19.48 -5.77 -2.04
CA ASP A 91 19.79 -5.02 -3.26
C ASP A 91 18.53 -4.30 -3.74
N MET A 92 18.64 -2.99 -4.02
CA MET A 92 17.51 -2.17 -4.43
C MET A 92 16.95 -2.60 -5.80
N TYR A 93 17.80 -3.03 -6.72
CA TYR A 93 17.34 -3.50 -8.03
C TYR A 93 16.52 -4.77 -7.90
N VAL A 94 16.91 -5.70 -7.02
CA VAL A 94 16.12 -6.89 -6.70
C VAL A 94 14.79 -6.50 -6.06
N SER A 95 14.79 -5.53 -5.15
CA SER A 95 13.54 -5.03 -4.53
C SER A 95 12.59 -4.41 -5.57
N ILE A 96 13.13 -3.70 -6.57
CA ILE A 96 12.36 -3.13 -7.70
C ILE A 96 11.72 -4.24 -8.54
N ASP A 97 12.46 -5.29 -8.85
CA ASP A 97 11.93 -6.43 -9.62
C ASP A 97 10.82 -7.16 -8.87
N LEU A 98 11.02 -7.43 -7.58
CA LEU A 98 10.03 -8.10 -6.74
C LEU A 98 8.73 -7.28 -6.58
N VAL A 99 8.84 -5.96 -6.42
CA VAL A 99 7.65 -5.12 -6.27
C VAL A 99 6.83 -5.05 -7.56
N GLU A 100 7.49 -5.04 -8.73
CA GLU A 100 6.82 -5.07 -10.03
C GLU A 100 5.97 -6.33 -10.18
N GLU A 101 6.55 -7.52 -9.93
CA GLU A 101 5.85 -8.80 -10.02
C GLU A 101 4.62 -8.86 -9.09
N ILE A 102 4.76 -8.36 -7.85
CA ILE A 102 3.67 -8.38 -6.86
C ILE A 102 2.55 -7.45 -7.27
N ILE A 103 2.87 -6.23 -7.71
CA ILE A 103 1.86 -5.28 -8.18
C ILE A 103 1.15 -5.83 -9.42
N GLU A 104 1.88 -6.42 -10.36
CA GLU A 104 1.26 -7.03 -11.54
C GLU A 104 0.29 -8.15 -11.15
N ARG A 105 0.67 -9.01 -10.21
CA ARG A 105 -0.20 -10.07 -9.69
C ARG A 105 -1.44 -9.51 -8.99
N GLN A 106 -1.27 -8.45 -8.18
CA GLN A 106 -2.38 -7.74 -7.55
C GLN A 106 -3.34 -7.15 -8.59
N LEU A 107 -2.81 -6.51 -9.64
CA LEU A 107 -3.58 -5.92 -10.73
C LEU A 107 -4.36 -6.96 -11.51
N LYS A 108 -3.74 -8.09 -11.86
CA LYS A 108 -4.41 -9.21 -12.53
C LYS A 108 -5.56 -9.74 -11.68
N LYS A 109 -5.33 -9.95 -10.38
CA LYS A 109 -6.35 -10.41 -9.42
C LYS A 109 -7.49 -9.38 -9.26
N TYR A 110 -7.17 -8.10 -9.17
CA TYR A 110 -8.14 -7.02 -9.02
C TYR A 110 -8.99 -6.82 -10.28
N LYS A 111 -8.37 -6.87 -11.46
CA LYS A 111 -9.06 -6.77 -12.75
C LYS A 111 -10.11 -7.88 -12.91
N LYS A 112 -9.77 -9.13 -12.58
CA LYS A 112 -10.71 -10.26 -12.62
C LYS A 112 -11.95 -10.00 -11.74
N LYS A 113 -11.75 -9.38 -10.56
CA LYS A 113 -12.85 -9.04 -9.63
C LYS A 113 -13.76 -7.95 -10.16
N LEU A 114 -13.21 -6.92 -10.81
CA LEU A 114 -14.00 -5.83 -11.40
C LEU A 114 -14.85 -6.29 -12.58
N THR A 115 -14.36 -7.22 -13.37
CA THR A 115 -15.12 -7.79 -14.51
C THR A 115 -16.34 -8.58 -14.03
N ASN A 116 -16.24 -9.23 -12.86
CA ASN A 116 -17.35 -9.99 -12.27
C ASN A 116 -18.38 -9.09 -11.56
N HIS A 117 -17.98 -7.92 -11.09
CA HIS A 117 -18.87 -6.93 -10.51
C HIS A 117 -18.92 -5.70 -11.42
N LYS A 118 -19.93 -5.55 -12.26
CA LYS A 118 -20.19 -4.48 -13.25
C LYS A 118 -20.03 -3.02 -12.75
N GLN A 119 -19.33 -2.78 -11.67
CA GLN A 119 -19.08 -1.48 -11.06
C GLN A 119 -17.58 -1.13 -11.11
N ASN A 120 -17.25 -0.01 -11.75
CA ASN A 120 -15.91 0.62 -11.79
C ASN A 120 -14.88 0.13 -12.84
N VAL A 121 -15.31 -0.33 -14.00
CA VAL A 121 -14.41 -0.66 -15.13
C VAL A 121 -13.74 0.59 -15.76
N ALA A 122 -14.22 1.79 -15.44
CA ALA A 122 -13.85 3.05 -16.11
C ALA A 122 -12.37 3.51 -15.91
N TYR A 123 -11.59 2.83 -15.07
CA TYR A 123 -10.21 3.22 -14.72
C TYR A 123 -9.12 2.39 -15.36
N PHE A 124 -9.49 1.25 -15.95
CA PHE A 124 -8.57 0.38 -16.65
C PHE A 124 -8.82 0.44 -18.15
N LYS A 125 -7.77 0.41 -18.97
CA LYS A 125 -7.91 0.38 -20.43
C LYS A 125 -8.83 -0.79 -20.84
N GLN A 126 -9.88 -0.47 -21.58
CA GLN A 126 -10.95 -1.40 -21.94
C GLN A 126 -10.48 -2.53 -22.86
N ASP A 127 -9.41 -2.30 -23.64
CA ASP A 127 -8.91 -3.23 -24.66
C ASP A 127 -8.14 -4.44 -24.09
N TYR A 128 -7.88 -4.45 -22.77
CA TYR A 128 -7.10 -5.52 -22.11
C TYR A 128 -7.98 -6.59 -21.45
N ILE A 129 -9.26 -6.69 -21.84
CA ILE A 129 -10.18 -7.72 -21.33
C ILE A 129 -10.10 -8.96 -22.22
N GLU A 130 -8.94 -9.59 -22.33
CA GLU A 130 -8.80 -10.88 -22.99
C GLU A 130 -8.79 -12.07 -22.03
N LYS A 131 -9.46 -13.09 -22.56
CA LYS A 131 -9.82 -14.37 -22.02
C LYS A 131 -8.62 -15.25 -21.66
N ASP A 132 -8.03 -15.16 -20.52
CA ASP A 132 -7.22 -16.30 -20.05
C ASP A 132 -6.81 -16.11 -18.60
N PHE A 133 -7.69 -16.43 -17.67
CA PHE A 133 -7.23 -16.77 -16.31
C PHE A 133 -8.35 -17.57 -15.63
N MET A 134 -8.28 -18.88 -15.79
CA MET A 134 -8.93 -19.82 -14.87
C MET A 134 -8.07 -19.90 -13.61
N ASP A 135 -8.39 -19.15 -12.60
CA ASP A 135 -7.94 -19.41 -11.25
C ASP A 135 -9.05 -19.01 -10.27
N ASP A 136 -9.42 -19.95 -9.41
CA ASP A 136 -10.66 -19.99 -8.63
C ASP A 136 -10.68 -19.08 -7.39
N ASP A 137 -9.99 -17.92 -7.45
CA ASP A 137 -9.84 -16.96 -6.34
C ASP A 137 -10.99 -15.93 -6.27
N GLU A 138 -12.25 -16.40 -6.29
CA GLU A 138 -13.40 -15.54 -6.05
C GLU A 138 -13.42 -15.08 -4.58
N ILE A 139 -13.54 -13.77 -4.32
CA ILE A 139 -13.77 -13.28 -2.95
C ILE A 139 -15.21 -13.62 -2.58
N LYS A 140 -15.35 -14.58 -1.68
CA LYS A 140 -16.62 -14.95 -1.09
C LYS A 140 -16.65 -14.51 0.37
N ILE A 141 -17.68 -13.74 0.74
CA ILE A 141 -17.99 -13.52 2.16
C ILE A 141 -18.76 -14.75 2.62
N ILE A 142 -18.05 -15.71 3.18
CA ILE A 142 -18.60 -16.98 3.65
C ILE A 142 -19.22 -16.89 5.06
N ARG A 143 -18.94 -15.81 5.78
CA ARG A 143 -19.45 -15.62 7.13
C ARG A 143 -19.65 -14.15 7.46
N THR A 144 -20.83 -13.81 7.95
CA THR A 144 -21.14 -12.52 8.56
C THR A 144 -21.36 -12.71 10.06
N LYS A 145 -20.68 -11.91 10.89
CA LYS A 145 -20.93 -11.86 12.34
C LYS A 145 -21.54 -10.50 12.68
N LYS A 146 -22.56 -10.52 13.50
CA LYS A 146 -23.13 -9.32 14.13
C LYS A 146 -22.83 -9.43 15.63
N PHE A 147 -22.38 -8.36 16.24
CA PHE A 147 -22.08 -8.30 17.66
C PHE A 147 -22.37 -6.89 18.16
N ASP A 148 -22.72 -6.79 19.46
CA ASP A 148 -22.95 -5.52 20.11
C ASP A 148 -21.60 -4.87 20.42
N ILE A 149 -21.44 -3.63 19.99
CA ILE A 149 -20.23 -2.84 20.26
C ILE A 149 -20.46 -2.08 21.56
N LYS A 150 -19.66 -2.41 22.59
CA LYS A 150 -19.68 -1.69 23.87
C LYS A 150 -18.60 -0.61 23.88
N PRO A 151 -18.87 0.57 24.48
CA PRO A 151 -17.83 1.55 24.72
C PRO A 151 -16.73 0.99 25.63
N MET A 152 -15.47 1.17 25.25
CA MET A 152 -14.30 0.80 26.03
C MET A 152 -13.08 1.63 25.64
N TYR A 153 -12.05 1.64 26.46
CA TYR A 153 -10.78 2.27 26.14
C TYR A 153 -9.93 1.40 25.22
N PRO A 154 -9.00 1.99 24.44
CA PRO A 154 -8.14 1.24 23.52
C PRO A 154 -7.33 0.11 24.18
N GLU A 155 -6.88 0.32 25.43
CA GLU A 155 -6.14 -0.66 26.21
C GLU A 155 -7.01 -1.89 26.54
N ASP A 156 -8.26 -1.66 26.94
CA ASP A 156 -9.22 -2.73 27.23
C ASP A 156 -9.57 -3.50 25.96
N ALA A 157 -9.67 -2.81 24.83
CA ALA A 157 -9.90 -3.45 23.53
C ALA A 157 -8.71 -4.34 23.13
N CYS A 158 -7.47 -3.94 23.42
CA CYS A 158 -6.29 -4.79 23.22
C CYS A 158 -6.34 -6.05 24.08
N VAL A 159 -6.73 -5.92 25.36
CA VAL A 159 -6.89 -7.07 26.27
C VAL A 159 -7.99 -8.00 25.76
N GLN A 160 -9.14 -7.47 25.36
CA GLN A 160 -10.24 -8.26 24.80
C GLN A 160 -9.81 -9.00 23.52
N MET A 161 -9.07 -8.34 22.65
CA MET A 161 -8.52 -8.93 21.43
C MET A 161 -7.65 -10.17 21.75
N GLU A 162 -6.74 -10.03 22.73
CA GLU A 162 -5.86 -11.13 23.16
C GLU A 162 -6.64 -12.28 23.80
N LEU A 163 -7.60 -11.98 24.68
CA LEU A 163 -8.45 -13.00 25.31
C LEU A 163 -9.28 -13.80 24.31
N LEU A 164 -9.69 -13.17 23.21
CA LEU A 164 -10.43 -13.82 22.13
C LEU A 164 -9.53 -14.56 21.14
N GLY A 165 -8.19 -14.41 21.25
CA GLY A 165 -7.23 -14.97 20.31
C GLY A 165 -7.32 -14.35 18.90
N HIS A 166 -7.76 -13.10 18.81
CA HIS A 166 -7.91 -12.38 17.55
C HIS A 166 -6.67 -11.54 17.24
N ASN A 167 -6.47 -11.20 15.96
CA ASN A 167 -5.41 -10.31 15.51
C ASN A 167 -5.90 -8.87 15.34
N PHE A 168 -7.19 -8.64 15.42
CA PHE A 168 -7.83 -7.31 15.43
C PHE A 168 -9.12 -7.35 16.24
N PHE A 169 -9.55 -6.19 16.72
CA PHE A 169 -10.81 -6.04 17.45
C PHE A 169 -11.44 -4.68 17.14
N VAL A 170 -12.74 -4.68 16.85
CA VAL A 170 -13.53 -3.49 16.56
C VAL A 170 -14.29 -3.10 17.83
N PHE A 171 -14.23 -1.84 18.23
CA PHE A 171 -14.87 -1.35 19.46
C PHE A 171 -15.34 0.10 19.27
N ASN A 172 -16.19 0.58 20.18
CA ASN A 172 -16.51 2.00 20.29
C ASN A 172 -15.55 2.62 21.30
N ASN A 173 -14.78 3.62 20.90
CA ASN A 173 -13.88 4.31 21.81
C ASN A 173 -14.70 5.18 22.78
N ALA A 174 -14.54 4.94 24.08
CA ALA A 174 -15.29 5.65 25.13
C ALA A 174 -14.93 7.14 25.23
N GLU A 175 -13.77 7.56 24.69
CA GLU A 175 -13.33 8.96 24.69
C GLU A 175 -13.85 9.74 23.48
N THR A 176 -13.81 9.12 22.29
CA THR A 176 -14.13 9.80 21.03
C THR A 176 -15.52 9.43 20.50
N GLU A 177 -16.20 8.49 21.13
CA GLU A 177 -17.51 7.95 20.71
C GLU A 177 -17.51 7.41 19.27
N SER A 178 -16.32 7.15 18.72
CA SER A 178 -16.13 6.66 17.37
C SER A 178 -15.81 5.16 17.32
N ILE A 179 -16.15 4.51 16.19
CA ILE A 179 -15.82 3.10 16.00
C ILE A 179 -14.37 3.00 15.59
N CYS A 180 -13.56 2.38 16.45
CA CYS A 180 -12.13 2.19 16.26
C CYS A 180 -11.77 0.72 16.07
N VAL A 181 -10.56 0.47 15.58
CA VAL A 181 -10.00 -0.87 15.42
C VAL A 181 -8.63 -0.94 16.06
N VAL A 182 -8.43 -1.84 17.03
CA VAL A 182 -7.10 -2.23 17.48
C VAL A 182 -6.64 -3.46 16.72
N TYR A 183 -5.35 -3.55 16.42
CA TYR A 183 -4.76 -4.68 15.72
C TYR A 183 -3.35 -5.00 16.22
N LYS A 184 -2.98 -6.28 16.15
CA LYS A 184 -1.69 -6.77 16.59
C LYS A 184 -0.61 -6.46 15.57
N ARG A 185 0.55 -5.98 16.05
CA ARG A 185 1.76 -5.73 15.25
C ARG A 185 2.87 -6.70 15.65
N LYS A 186 3.97 -6.70 14.89
CA LYS A 186 5.17 -7.46 15.25
C LYS A 186 5.76 -6.92 16.56
N GLY A 187 6.38 -7.79 17.37
CA GLY A 187 7.06 -7.39 18.60
C GLY A 187 6.13 -7.10 19.78
N ASN A 188 4.99 -7.76 19.84
CA ASN A 188 4.01 -7.62 20.94
C ASN A 188 3.53 -6.18 21.16
N THR A 189 3.39 -5.44 20.06
CA THR A 189 2.86 -4.08 20.02
C THR A 189 1.51 -4.05 19.32
N TYR A 190 0.75 -2.99 19.53
CA TYR A 190 -0.58 -2.81 18.95
C TYR A 190 -0.65 -1.54 18.13
N GLY A 191 -1.55 -1.49 17.17
CA GLY A 191 -1.92 -0.28 16.44
C GLY A 191 -3.39 0.03 16.66
N LEU A 192 -3.72 1.32 16.68
CA LEU A 192 -5.08 1.85 16.71
C LEU A 192 -5.37 2.49 15.34
N ILE A 193 -6.53 2.16 14.79
CA ILE A 193 -7.12 2.83 13.63
C ILE A 193 -8.35 3.57 14.13
N GLU A 194 -8.33 4.87 13.98
CA GLU A 194 -9.40 5.78 14.36
C GLU A 194 -9.86 6.55 13.11
N PRO A 195 -11.17 6.63 12.82
CA PRO A 195 -11.66 7.44 11.70
C PRO A 195 -11.50 8.93 12.02
N GLU A 196 -11.04 9.70 11.05
CA GLU A 196 -11.15 11.16 11.10
C GLU A 196 -12.59 11.54 10.76
N ALA A 197 -13.20 12.42 11.57
CA ALA A 197 -14.56 12.93 11.39
C ALA A 197 -14.62 14.03 10.32
#